data_5282a741b6cea2c6fc57dc6e470bfbcc
#
_entry.id   5282a741b6cea2c6fc57dc6e470bfbcc
#
_cell.length_a   1.000
_cell.length_b   1.000
_cell.length_c   1.000
_cell.angle_alpha   90.00
_cell.angle_beta   90.00
_cell.angle_gamma   90.00
#
_symmetry.space_group_name_H-M   'P 1'
#
loop_
_entity.id
_entity.type
_entity.pdbx_description
1 polymer ?
#
loop_
_entity_poly.entity_id
_entity_poly.type
_entity_poly.pdbx_seq_one_letter_code
_entity_poly.pdbx_strand_id
1 'polypeptide(L)'
;MTILPDTIALELNQPYPLTPEQVDFYQRNRYIKLKHVLSTNTLDYFNDAITRCVNTLNTETRELTERDTYGKAFIQTFNLWLQNPQVKALVLSKRLAQIASDLMQTQGVRIYHDQALFKESGGGITPWHDDQYYWPLQSDKTITAWIPLQATPLEMGPLEFSAGSHQIVTGRDLEISDNSEIEIQKQLRVTNFPH
;
A
#
# COMPACT_ATOMS: atom_id res chain seq x y z
N MET A 1 1.97 4.83 -27.46
CA MET A 1 1.99 5.76 -26.31
C MET A 1 0.56 5.93 -25.86
N THR A 2 0.20 5.43 -24.67
CA THR A 2 -1.16 5.65 -24.13
C THR A 2 -1.24 7.11 -23.70
N ILE A 3 -2.11 7.88 -24.33
CA ILE A 3 -2.34 9.28 -23.97
C ILE A 3 -3.31 9.27 -22.79
N LEU A 4 -2.85 9.71 -21.62
CA LEU A 4 -3.75 9.97 -20.49
C LEU A 4 -4.68 11.14 -20.84
N PRO A 5 -5.93 11.14 -20.33
CA PRO A 5 -6.75 12.34 -20.35
C PRO A 5 -6.01 13.52 -19.73
N ASP A 6 -6.09 14.70 -20.34
CA ASP A 6 -5.34 15.89 -19.91
C ASP A 6 -5.56 16.24 -18.43
N THR A 7 -6.80 16.11 -17.94
CA THR A 7 -7.15 16.37 -16.54
C THR A 7 -6.43 15.43 -15.58
N ILE A 8 -6.33 14.16 -15.92
CA ILE A 8 -5.61 13.15 -15.12
C ILE A 8 -4.10 13.41 -15.19
N ALA A 9 -3.56 13.64 -16.38
CA ALA A 9 -2.16 13.98 -16.56
C ALA A 9 -1.75 15.22 -15.75
N LEU A 10 -2.61 16.24 -15.73
CA LEU A 10 -2.38 17.45 -14.94
C LEU A 10 -2.38 17.14 -13.45
N GLU A 11 -3.38 16.40 -12.95
CA GLU A 11 -3.47 16.02 -11.53
C GLU A 11 -2.23 15.23 -11.08
N LEU A 12 -1.79 14.24 -11.84
CA LEU A 12 -0.61 13.43 -11.51
C LEU A 12 0.70 14.22 -11.49
N ASN A 13 0.76 15.34 -12.19
CA ASN A 13 1.95 16.21 -12.26
C ASN A 13 1.92 17.37 -11.25
N GLN A 14 0.76 17.69 -10.65
CA GLN A 14 0.64 18.74 -9.65
C GLN A 14 1.05 18.21 -8.26
N PRO A 15 1.76 19.00 -7.45
CA PRO A 15 2.07 18.64 -6.08
C PRO A 15 0.80 18.52 -5.24
N TYR A 16 0.85 17.66 -4.23
CA TYR A 16 -0.15 17.60 -3.18
C TYR A 16 0.33 18.45 -1.99
N PRO A 17 -0.50 19.39 -1.48
CA PRO A 17 -0.07 20.31 -0.43
C PRO A 17 -0.03 19.60 0.94
N LEU A 18 1.12 19.03 1.29
CA LEU A 18 1.37 18.53 2.64
C LEU A 18 1.57 19.69 3.61
N THR A 19 0.97 19.60 4.80
CA THR A 19 1.24 20.54 5.87
C THR A 19 2.42 20.09 6.75
N PRO A 20 3.12 20.99 7.44
CA PRO A 20 4.18 20.61 8.40
C PRO A 20 3.69 19.61 9.44
N GLU A 21 2.46 19.77 9.95
CA GLU A 21 1.87 18.89 10.96
C GLU A 21 1.65 17.47 10.41
N GLN A 22 1.32 17.34 9.13
CA GLN A 22 1.20 16.03 8.47
C GLN A 22 2.56 15.33 8.35
N VAL A 23 3.59 16.08 7.99
CA VAL A 23 4.97 15.55 7.94
C VAL A 23 5.42 15.12 9.34
N ASP A 24 5.21 15.96 10.35
CA ASP A 24 5.56 15.67 11.75
C ASP A 24 4.78 14.46 12.29
N PHE A 25 3.52 14.32 11.91
CA PHE A 25 2.72 13.14 12.28
C PHE A 25 3.32 11.87 11.70
N TYR A 26 3.65 11.87 10.40
CA TYR A 26 4.28 10.73 9.75
C TYR A 26 5.64 10.41 10.36
N GLN A 27 6.46 11.40 10.63
CA GLN A 27 7.79 11.19 11.25
C GLN A 27 7.70 10.49 12.60
N ARG A 28 6.67 10.80 13.39
CA ARG A 28 6.45 10.19 14.72
C ARG A 28 5.80 8.82 14.66
N ASN A 29 4.87 8.61 13.75
CA ASN A 29 3.99 7.42 13.75
C ASN A 29 4.30 6.42 12.63
N ARG A 30 5.04 6.83 11.60
CA ARG A 30 5.41 6.05 10.40
C ARG A 30 4.24 5.59 9.54
N TYR A 31 3.07 6.15 9.73
CA TYR A 31 1.93 6.09 8.82
C TYR A 31 1.19 7.42 8.79
N ILE A 32 0.42 7.64 7.76
CA ILE A 32 -0.50 8.77 7.67
C ILE A 32 -1.61 8.48 6.66
N LYS A 33 -2.84 8.91 6.96
CA LYS A 33 -3.95 8.90 6.01
C LYS A 33 -4.11 10.29 5.40
N LEU A 34 -3.83 10.40 4.12
CA LEU A 34 -4.04 11.61 3.33
C LEU A 34 -5.35 11.51 2.56
N LYS A 35 -6.16 12.57 2.61
CA LYS A 35 -7.45 12.63 1.92
C LYS A 35 -7.33 13.37 0.60
N HIS A 36 -8.12 12.96 -0.40
CA HIS A 36 -8.20 13.65 -1.70
C HIS A 36 -6.84 13.77 -2.42
N VAL A 37 -5.98 12.77 -2.26
CA VAL A 37 -4.71 12.71 -3.00
C VAL A 37 -4.97 12.56 -4.50
N LEU A 38 -6.00 11.79 -4.85
CA LEU A 38 -6.49 11.61 -6.22
C LEU A 38 -8.00 11.91 -6.26
N SER A 39 -8.47 12.51 -7.34
CA SER A 39 -9.89 12.73 -7.59
C SER A 39 -10.60 11.41 -7.89
N THR A 40 -11.92 11.36 -7.67
CA THR A 40 -12.73 10.19 -8.01
C THR A 40 -12.59 9.81 -9.49
N ASN A 41 -12.62 10.81 -10.39
CA ASN A 41 -12.43 10.55 -11.82
C ASN A 41 -11.07 9.87 -12.14
N THR A 42 -10.01 10.28 -11.46
CA THR A 42 -8.68 9.65 -11.59
C THR A 42 -8.68 8.25 -11.02
N LEU A 43 -9.30 8.03 -9.85
CA LEU A 43 -9.42 6.70 -9.25
C LEU A 43 -10.21 5.75 -10.15
N ASP A 44 -11.36 6.16 -10.69
CA ASP A 44 -12.18 5.35 -11.59
C ASP A 44 -11.41 4.93 -12.84
N TYR A 45 -10.69 5.89 -13.46
CA TYR A 45 -9.85 5.62 -14.63
C TYR A 45 -8.79 4.55 -14.34
N PHE A 46 -8.09 4.65 -13.21
CA PHE A 46 -7.05 3.69 -12.85
C PHE A 46 -7.63 2.38 -12.30
N ASN A 47 -8.78 2.40 -11.65
CA ASN A 47 -9.49 1.18 -11.26
C ASN A 47 -9.74 0.28 -12.47
N ASP A 48 -10.28 0.84 -13.55
CA ASP A 48 -10.51 0.10 -14.79
C ASP A 48 -9.22 -0.45 -15.40
N ALA A 49 -8.16 0.35 -15.43
CA ALA A 49 -6.88 -0.06 -15.99
C ALA A 49 -6.20 -1.17 -15.17
N ILE A 50 -6.21 -1.03 -13.84
CA ILE A 50 -5.62 -1.99 -12.91
C ILE A 50 -6.42 -3.29 -12.91
N THR A 51 -7.76 -3.23 -12.85
CA THR A 51 -8.61 -4.40 -12.88
C THR A 51 -8.40 -5.24 -14.15
N ARG A 52 -8.36 -4.59 -15.32
CA ARG A 52 -8.03 -5.31 -16.58
C ARG A 52 -6.66 -5.95 -16.53
N CYS A 53 -5.67 -5.26 -15.96
CA CYS A 53 -4.31 -5.78 -15.86
C CYS A 53 -4.26 -6.99 -14.92
N VAL A 54 -4.89 -6.92 -13.76
CA VAL A 54 -4.98 -8.03 -12.81
C VAL A 54 -5.68 -9.24 -13.45
N ASN A 55 -6.82 -9.05 -14.10
CA ASN A 55 -7.55 -10.13 -14.77
C ASN A 55 -6.71 -10.84 -15.86
N THR A 56 -5.76 -10.13 -16.47
CA THR A 56 -4.87 -10.71 -17.49
C THR A 56 -3.67 -11.43 -16.87
N LEU A 57 -3.14 -10.92 -15.76
CA LEU A 57 -1.91 -11.38 -15.15
C LEU A 57 -2.12 -12.35 -13.98
N ASN A 58 -3.34 -12.44 -13.45
CA ASN A 58 -3.63 -13.33 -12.35
C ASN A 58 -3.40 -14.79 -12.76
N THR A 59 -2.58 -15.49 -11.97
CA THR A 59 -2.27 -16.92 -12.15
C THR A 59 -2.83 -17.79 -11.03
N GLU A 60 -3.52 -17.20 -10.04
CA GLU A 60 -4.15 -17.97 -8.97
C GLU A 60 -5.40 -18.66 -9.50
N THR A 61 -5.38 -19.99 -9.45
CA THR A 61 -6.48 -20.85 -9.92
C THR A 61 -7.07 -21.75 -8.83
N ARG A 62 -6.47 -21.74 -7.62
CA ARG A 62 -6.95 -22.53 -6.49
C ARG A 62 -8.21 -21.89 -5.91
N GLU A 63 -9.13 -22.73 -5.48
CA GLU A 63 -10.28 -22.27 -4.69
C GLU A 63 -9.81 -21.59 -3.39
N LEU A 64 -10.59 -20.65 -2.89
CA LEU A 64 -10.22 -19.86 -1.69
C LEU A 64 -9.93 -20.77 -0.49
N THR A 65 -10.66 -21.88 -0.34
CA THR A 65 -10.48 -22.87 0.75
C THR A 65 -9.17 -23.62 0.70
N GLU A 66 -8.54 -23.70 -0.46
CA GLU A 66 -7.29 -24.45 -0.70
C GLU A 66 -6.03 -23.59 -0.46
N ARG A 67 -6.20 -22.28 -0.26
CA ARG A 67 -5.09 -21.35 -0.04
C ARG A 67 -4.72 -21.27 1.44
N ASP A 68 -3.48 -20.90 1.72
CA ASP A 68 -3.01 -20.57 3.05
C ASP A 68 -3.63 -19.24 3.56
N THR A 69 -3.35 -18.86 4.79
CA THR A 69 -3.89 -17.64 5.42
C THR A 69 -3.62 -16.39 4.60
N TYR A 70 -2.40 -16.22 4.10
CA TYR A 70 -2.03 -15.07 3.29
C TYR A 70 -2.67 -15.10 1.91
N GLY A 71 -2.70 -16.24 1.24
CA GLY A 71 -3.36 -16.42 -0.06
C GLY A 71 -4.88 -16.27 -0.01
N LYS A 72 -5.50 -16.43 1.17
CA LYS A 72 -6.93 -16.13 1.39
C LYS A 72 -7.21 -14.65 1.58
N ALA A 73 -6.20 -13.85 1.95
CA ALA A 73 -6.39 -12.43 2.20
C ALA A 73 -6.74 -11.66 0.92
N PHE A 74 -6.07 -11.98 -0.18
CA PHE A 74 -6.32 -11.34 -1.50
C PHE A 74 -5.58 -12.05 -2.64
N ILE A 75 -6.06 -11.83 -3.87
CA ILE A 75 -5.29 -12.07 -5.09
C ILE A 75 -4.24 -10.95 -5.19
N GLN A 76 -2.97 -11.32 -5.34
CA GLN A 76 -1.85 -10.40 -5.41
C GLN A 76 -1.17 -10.46 -6.77
N THR A 77 -1.03 -9.31 -7.42
CA THR A 77 -0.34 -9.20 -8.71
C THR A 77 0.72 -8.10 -8.62
N PHE A 78 1.96 -8.43 -8.96
CA PHE A 78 3.11 -7.53 -8.84
C PHE A 78 3.53 -6.90 -10.16
N ASN A 79 4.18 -5.74 -10.07
CA ASN A 79 4.87 -5.07 -11.17
C ASN A 79 3.99 -4.80 -12.39
N LEU A 80 2.73 -4.38 -12.13
CA LEU A 80 1.79 -4.03 -13.19
C LEU A 80 2.31 -2.87 -14.05
N TRP A 81 3.09 -1.96 -13.45
CA TRP A 81 3.70 -0.83 -14.13
C TRP A 81 4.64 -1.22 -15.29
N LEU A 82 5.19 -2.43 -15.26
CA LEU A 82 6.01 -2.96 -16.36
C LEU A 82 5.15 -3.45 -17.53
N GLN A 83 3.91 -3.83 -17.27
CA GLN A 83 3.01 -4.45 -18.24
C GLN A 83 1.98 -3.47 -18.81
N ASN A 84 1.63 -2.42 -18.05
CA ASN A 84 0.59 -1.49 -18.44
C ASN A 84 1.06 -0.02 -18.34
N PRO A 85 1.13 0.71 -19.47
CA PRO A 85 1.60 2.10 -19.48
C PRO A 85 0.69 3.08 -18.74
N GLN A 86 -0.61 2.79 -18.55
CA GLN A 86 -1.51 3.59 -17.73
C GLN A 86 -1.14 3.44 -16.25
N VAL A 87 -1.00 2.19 -15.77
CA VAL A 87 -0.55 1.91 -14.39
C VAL A 87 0.82 2.52 -14.14
N LYS A 88 1.74 2.43 -15.11
CA LYS A 88 3.05 3.09 -15.04
C LYS A 88 2.95 4.58 -14.79
N ALA A 89 2.01 5.26 -15.44
CA ALA A 89 1.83 6.70 -15.27
C ALA A 89 1.36 7.07 -13.86
N LEU A 90 0.51 6.25 -13.23
CA LEU A 90 0.12 6.43 -11.82
C LEU A 90 1.30 6.20 -10.90
N VAL A 91 1.93 5.05 -11.01
CA VAL A 91 3.02 4.60 -10.12
C VAL A 91 4.22 5.55 -10.14
N LEU A 92 4.56 6.10 -11.32
CA LEU A 92 5.65 7.05 -11.50
C LEU A 92 5.20 8.51 -11.49
N SER A 93 4.00 8.81 -10.95
CA SER A 93 3.50 10.19 -10.90
C SER A 93 4.35 11.08 -10.01
N LYS A 94 4.54 12.33 -10.44
CA LYS A 94 5.28 13.32 -9.63
C LYS A 94 4.57 13.59 -8.31
N ARG A 95 3.24 13.56 -8.29
CA ARG A 95 2.42 13.76 -7.10
C ARG A 95 2.72 12.72 -6.02
N LEU A 96 2.70 11.43 -6.34
CA LEU A 96 3.02 10.38 -5.36
C LEU A 96 4.50 10.41 -4.94
N ALA A 97 5.40 10.65 -5.90
CA ALA A 97 6.83 10.76 -5.61
C ALA A 97 7.14 11.95 -4.68
N GLN A 98 6.47 13.09 -4.88
CA GLN A 98 6.62 14.26 -4.00
C GLN A 98 6.10 13.97 -2.59
N ILE A 99 4.89 13.39 -2.46
CA ILE A 99 4.35 13.00 -1.14
C ILE A 99 5.34 12.08 -0.41
N ALA A 100 5.82 11.05 -1.08
CA ALA A 100 6.76 10.09 -0.49
C ALA A 100 8.08 10.75 -0.06
N SER A 101 8.67 11.61 -0.91
CA SER A 101 9.92 12.29 -0.59
C SER A 101 9.77 13.29 0.55
N ASP A 102 8.68 14.05 0.58
CA ASP A 102 8.43 15.04 1.64
C ASP A 102 8.15 14.35 2.98
N LEU A 103 7.33 13.28 3.01
CA LEU A 103 7.08 12.52 4.23
C LEU A 103 8.35 11.87 4.77
N MET A 104 9.21 11.32 3.93
CA MET A 104 10.48 10.70 4.34
C MET A 104 11.61 11.71 4.53
N GLN A 105 11.40 12.98 4.21
CA GLN A 105 12.43 14.04 4.23
C GLN A 105 13.68 13.64 3.42
N THR A 106 13.45 13.27 2.16
CA THR A 106 14.50 12.88 1.20
C THR A 106 14.46 13.76 -0.04
N GLN A 107 15.55 13.83 -0.79
CA GLN A 107 15.61 14.61 -2.04
C GLN A 107 14.84 13.97 -3.20
N GLY A 108 14.42 12.72 -3.06
CA GLY A 108 13.67 11.98 -4.06
C GLY A 108 13.49 10.53 -3.67
N VAL A 109 12.71 9.81 -4.47
CA VAL A 109 12.37 8.41 -4.24
C VAL A 109 12.59 7.58 -5.50
N ARG A 110 12.69 6.27 -5.32
CA ARG A 110 12.69 5.29 -6.40
C ARG A 110 11.60 4.27 -6.14
N ILE A 111 10.91 3.85 -7.20
CA ILE A 111 10.00 2.73 -7.08
C ILE A 111 10.78 1.45 -6.77
N TYR A 112 10.31 0.69 -5.82
CA TYR A 112 10.78 -0.66 -5.55
C TYR A 112 9.95 -1.66 -6.33
N HIS A 113 8.63 -1.67 -6.11
CA HIS A 113 7.63 -2.37 -6.92
C HIS A 113 6.26 -1.72 -6.74
N ASP A 114 5.30 -2.08 -7.56
CA ASP A 114 3.87 -1.89 -7.32
C ASP A 114 3.18 -3.25 -7.22
N GLN A 115 2.05 -3.25 -6.54
CA GLN A 115 1.20 -4.43 -6.44
C GLN A 115 -0.28 -4.02 -6.42
N ALA A 116 -1.11 -4.85 -7.00
CA ALA A 116 -2.55 -4.79 -6.85
C ALA A 116 -3.03 -5.91 -5.93
N LEU A 117 -3.89 -5.57 -4.99
CA LEU A 117 -4.45 -6.47 -3.97
C LEU A 117 -5.96 -6.51 -4.17
N PHE A 118 -6.49 -7.65 -4.61
CA PHE A 118 -7.92 -7.84 -4.83
C PHE A 118 -8.47 -8.81 -3.79
N LYS A 119 -9.27 -8.27 -2.88
CA LYS A 119 -9.93 -9.05 -1.84
C LYS A 119 -11.17 -9.73 -2.40
N GLU A 120 -11.21 -11.03 -2.27
CA GLU A 120 -12.37 -11.83 -2.69
C GLU A 120 -13.42 -11.90 -1.59
N SER A 121 -14.69 -12.13 -1.96
CA SER A 121 -15.77 -12.35 -1.00
C SER A 121 -15.46 -13.57 -0.14
N GLY A 122 -15.55 -13.44 1.18
CA GLY A 122 -15.17 -14.49 2.13
C GLY A 122 -13.66 -14.66 2.32
N GLY A 123 -12.85 -13.78 1.75
CA GLY A 123 -11.40 -13.75 1.96
C GLY A 123 -11.02 -13.46 3.41
N GLY A 124 -9.84 -13.93 3.80
CA GLY A 124 -9.29 -13.80 5.15
C GLY A 124 -8.77 -12.39 5.50
N ILE A 125 -8.27 -12.27 6.70
CA ILE A 125 -7.50 -11.11 7.15
C ILE A 125 -6.06 -11.19 6.61
N THR A 126 -5.38 -10.05 6.55
CA THR A 126 -3.92 -10.01 6.45
C THR A 126 -3.36 -9.93 7.87
N PRO A 127 -2.59 -10.92 8.33
CA PRO A 127 -1.99 -10.90 9.66
C PRO A 127 -1.11 -9.67 9.90
N TRP A 128 -0.95 -9.28 11.17
CA TRP A 128 0.01 -8.26 11.58
C TRP A 128 1.42 -8.59 11.08
N HIS A 129 2.08 -7.62 10.48
CA HIS A 129 3.41 -7.78 9.90
C HIS A 129 4.17 -6.46 9.83
N ASP A 130 5.45 -6.53 9.56
CA ASP A 130 6.31 -5.40 9.18
C ASP A 130 6.76 -5.61 7.73
N ASP A 131 6.39 -4.69 6.84
CA ASP A 131 6.76 -4.73 5.42
C ASP A 131 8.27 -4.80 5.20
N GLN A 132 9.07 -4.24 6.11
CA GLN A 132 10.53 -4.23 6.01
C GLN A 132 11.14 -5.64 5.99
N TYR A 133 10.44 -6.65 6.51
CA TYR A 133 10.84 -8.05 6.39
C TYR A 133 11.08 -8.47 4.94
N TYR A 134 10.21 -8.01 4.02
CA TYR A 134 10.25 -8.40 2.61
C TYR A 134 11.18 -7.53 1.76
N TRP A 135 11.77 -6.48 2.34
CA TRP A 135 12.62 -5.55 1.62
C TRP A 135 14.06 -5.62 2.11
N PRO A 136 14.95 -6.37 1.42
CA PRO A 136 16.35 -6.55 1.81
C PRO A 136 17.16 -5.26 1.54
N LEU A 137 16.69 -4.15 2.07
CA LEU A 137 17.29 -2.83 1.93
C LEU A 137 18.02 -2.46 3.22
N GLN A 138 19.21 -1.89 3.08
CA GLN A 138 19.97 -1.37 4.21
C GLN A 138 19.32 -0.11 4.83
N SER A 139 18.51 0.61 4.05
CA SER A 139 17.83 1.83 4.49
C SER A 139 16.47 1.51 5.07
N ASP A 140 16.10 2.19 6.15
CA ASP A 140 14.77 2.24 6.74
C ASP A 140 13.88 3.32 6.10
N LYS A 141 14.40 4.07 5.12
CA LYS A 141 13.67 5.08 4.36
C LYS A 141 12.89 4.43 3.23
N THR A 142 11.87 3.68 3.62
CA THR A 142 10.90 3.04 2.73
C THR A 142 9.50 3.52 3.07
N ILE A 143 8.63 3.57 2.09
CA ILE A 143 7.23 3.97 2.26
C ILE A 143 6.36 3.27 1.25
N THR A 144 5.22 2.75 1.69
CA THR A 144 4.19 2.17 0.84
C THR A 144 3.02 3.15 0.70
N ALA A 145 2.58 3.41 -0.52
CA ALA A 145 1.35 4.13 -0.78
C ALA A 145 0.22 3.11 -1.00
N TRP A 146 -0.68 2.97 -0.01
CA TRP A 146 -1.90 2.18 -0.17
C TRP A 146 -3.01 3.09 -0.73
N ILE A 147 -3.50 2.77 -1.92
CA ILE A 147 -4.48 3.57 -2.65
C ILE A 147 -5.73 2.72 -2.88
N PRO A 148 -6.81 2.92 -2.09
CA PRO A 148 -8.06 2.22 -2.33
C PRO A 148 -8.69 2.71 -3.63
N LEU A 149 -9.04 1.78 -4.51
CA LEU A 149 -9.67 2.07 -5.80
C LEU A 149 -11.21 2.18 -5.69
N GLN A 150 -11.75 1.94 -4.52
CA GLN A 150 -13.16 2.07 -4.19
C GLN A 150 -13.34 2.44 -2.71
N ALA A 151 -14.56 2.79 -2.31
CA ALA A 151 -14.88 2.95 -0.89
C ALA A 151 -14.58 1.65 -0.14
N THR A 152 -13.84 1.75 0.97
CA THR A 152 -13.40 0.59 1.76
C THR A 152 -13.86 0.77 3.22
N PRO A 153 -15.14 0.46 3.52
CA PRO A 153 -15.64 0.46 4.88
C PRO A 153 -15.01 -0.67 5.71
N LEU A 154 -15.21 -0.65 7.04
CA LEU A 154 -14.55 -1.59 7.96
C LEU A 154 -14.82 -3.06 7.61
N GLU A 155 -15.99 -3.36 7.10
CA GLU A 155 -16.39 -4.73 6.70
C GLU A 155 -15.57 -5.27 5.52
N MET A 156 -14.92 -4.39 4.76
CA MET A 156 -14.02 -4.76 3.67
C MET A 156 -12.57 -4.95 4.11
N GLY A 157 -12.26 -4.75 5.38
CA GLY A 157 -10.94 -4.96 5.95
C GLY A 157 -9.89 -3.96 5.42
N PRO A 158 -10.04 -2.65 5.71
CA PRO A 158 -9.00 -1.66 5.43
C PRO A 158 -7.73 -1.94 6.25
N LEU A 159 -6.65 -1.21 5.94
CA LEU A 159 -5.43 -1.27 6.72
C LEU A 159 -5.66 -0.71 8.13
N GLU A 160 -5.06 -1.38 9.11
CA GLU A 160 -4.95 -0.94 10.49
C GLU A 160 -3.47 -0.74 10.85
N PHE A 161 -3.16 0.28 11.64
CA PHE A 161 -1.79 0.62 12.03
C PHE A 161 -1.70 0.81 13.53
N SER A 162 -0.63 0.28 14.12
CA SER A 162 -0.30 0.57 15.51
C SER A 162 0.67 1.75 15.56
N ALA A 163 0.19 2.89 16.07
CA ALA A 163 0.94 4.15 16.06
C ALA A 163 2.27 4.05 16.82
N GLY A 164 3.38 4.37 16.17
CA GLY A 164 4.70 4.32 16.77
C GLY A 164 5.33 2.93 16.90
N SER A 165 4.64 1.87 16.46
CA SER A 165 5.11 0.47 16.57
C SER A 165 6.41 0.18 15.82
N HIS A 166 6.79 1.00 14.84
CA HIS A 166 8.08 0.92 14.15
C HIS A 166 9.30 1.02 15.09
N GLN A 167 9.10 1.49 16.33
CA GLN A 167 10.14 1.53 17.36
C GLN A 167 10.37 0.18 18.03
N ILE A 168 9.48 -0.78 17.83
CA ILE A 168 9.65 -2.16 18.30
C ILE A 168 10.44 -2.92 17.24
N VAL A 169 11.41 -3.69 17.67
CA VAL A 169 12.22 -4.51 16.75
C VAL A 169 11.50 -5.78 16.32
N THR A 170 10.50 -6.20 17.07
CA THR A 170 9.77 -7.46 16.86
C THR A 170 8.87 -7.43 15.64
N GLY A 171 8.88 -8.48 14.86
CA GLY A 171 8.06 -8.62 13.64
C GLY A 171 8.86 -8.47 12.35
N ARG A 172 10.06 -7.88 12.41
CA ARG A 172 10.94 -7.71 11.24
C ARG A 172 11.61 -9.01 10.79
N ASP A 173 11.49 -10.06 11.57
CA ASP A 173 11.99 -11.41 11.33
C ASP A 173 10.86 -12.43 11.12
N LEU A 174 9.61 -11.99 11.10
CA LEU A 174 8.43 -12.84 10.95
C LEU A 174 7.77 -12.64 9.59
N GLU A 175 7.57 -13.72 8.86
CA GLU A 175 6.73 -13.72 7.67
C GLU A 175 5.25 -13.55 8.03
N ILE A 176 4.44 -13.07 7.08
CA ILE A 176 2.98 -12.93 7.24
C ILE A 176 2.36 -14.32 7.43
N SER A 177 1.85 -14.58 8.64
CA SER A 177 1.32 -15.89 9.04
C SER A 177 0.44 -15.78 10.29
N ASP A 178 -0.25 -16.86 10.64
CA ASP A 178 -0.99 -16.94 11.90
C ASP A 178 -0.07 -16.75 13.12
N ASN A 179 1.20 -17.16 13.00
CA ASN A 179 2.19 -16.97 14.05
C ASN A 179 2.57 -15.48 14.21
N SER A 180 2.77 -14.76 13.12
CA SER A 180 3.06 -13.31 13.19
C SER A 180 1.88 -12.53 13.80
N GLU A 181 0.64 -12.92 13.51
CA GLU A 181 -0.56 -12.35 14.12
C GLU A 181 -0.51 -12.44 15.65
N ILE A 182 -0.22 -13.65 16.17
CA ILE A 182 -0.17 -13.90 17.62
C ILE A 182 0.99 -13.17 18.29
N GLU A 183 2.20 -13.29 17.75
CA GLU A 183 3.40 -12.75 18.36
C GLU A 183 3.44 -11.22 18.32
N ILE A 184 3.05 -10.61 17.21
CA ILE A 184 3.02 -9.14 17.09
C ILE A 184 1.92 -8.56 17.97
N GLN A 185 0.70 -9.12 17.97
CA GLN A 185 -0.36 -8.67 18.88
C GLN A 185 0.05 -8.74 20.36
N LYS A 186 0.72 -9.81 20.76
CA LYS A 186 1.22 -9.95 22.12
C LYS A 186 2.22 -8.84 22.47
N GLN A 187 3.10 -8.51 21.57
CA GLN A 187 4.09 -7.43 21.76
C GLN A 187 3.41 -6.04 21.83
N LEU A 188 2.47 -5.77 20.95
CA LEU A 188 1.72 -4.50 20.94
C LEU A 188 0.97 -4.29 22.26
N ARG A 189 0.35 -5.32 22.82
CA ARG A 189 -0.33 -5.27 24.12
C ARG A 189 0.62 -5.01 25.29
N VAL A 190 1.78 -5.66 25.30
CA VAL A 190 2.78 -5.50 26.37
C VAL A 190 3.40 -4.10 26.36
N THR A 191 3.56 -3.50 25.18
CA THR A 191 4.17 -2.17 25.00
C THR A 191 3.17 -1.03 25.04
N ASN A 192 1.87 -1.31 25.22
CA ASN A 192 0.78 -0.32 25.24
C ASN A 192 0.70 0.57 24.00
N PHE A 193 1.10 0.08 22.82
CA PHE A 193 0.86 0.81 21.59
C PHE A 193 -0.63 0.83 21.26
N PRO A 194 -1.21 2.00 20.93
CA PRO A 194 -2.61 2.10 20.53
C PRO A 194 -2.84 1.43 19.18
N HIS A 195 -3.98 0.80 19.05
CA HIS A 195 -4.53 0.26 17.81
C HIS A 195 -5.38 1.30 17.12
#